data_d85357a6e6d6b636a798f884994d71f2
#
_entry.id   d85357a6e6d6b636a798f884994d71f2
#
_cell.length_a   1.000
_cell.length_b   1.000
_cell.length_c   1.000
_cell.angle_alpha   90.00
_cell.angle_beta   90.00
_cell.angle_gamma   90.00
#
_symmetry.space_group_name_H-M   'P 1'
#
loop_
_entity.id
_entity.type
_entity.pdbx_description
1 polymer ?
#
loop_
_entity_poly.entity_id
_entity_poly.type
_entity_poly.pdbx_seq_one_letter_code
_entity_poly.pdbx_strand_id
1 'polypeptide(L)'
;ELKGTDMSQETKDRIFKNLYGDDSFELSSALKRGDWNATDKILAKGKEWIISEIKNSELRGRGGAGFPTGVKWSFAPKNVQPNKPHYLIINADESEPGTCKDREILRNEPHKLLEGCLISSFAVGANKCYIYIRGEYVREGEILQKAIDEAYENGLLGENAAKSGWSLDVYIHYGAGAYI
;
A
#
# COMPACT_ATOMS: atom_id res chain seq x y z
N GLU A 1 18.94 10.31 -33.02
CA GLU A 1 17.50 10.50 -32.82
C GLU A 1 16.94 9.24 -32.20
N LEU A 2 16.67 9.26 -30.89
CA LEU A 2 15.89 8.23 -30.21
C LEU A 2 14.43 8.41 -30.65
N LYS A 3 13.93 7.49 -31.47
CA LYS A 3 12.51 7.42 -31.81
C LYS A 3 11.75 7.27 -30.50
N GLY A 4 10.86 8.23 -30.19
CA GLY A 4 9.97 8.14 -29.06
C GLY A 4 9.18 6.83 -29.12
N THR A 5 9.41 5.95 -28.16
CA THR A 5 8.58 4.78 -27.94
C THR A 5 7.15 5.25 -27.69
N ASP A 6 6.19 4.65 -28.37
CA ASP A 6 4.77 4.95 -28.19
C ASP A 6 4.36 4.64 -26.75
N MET A 7 4.37 5.66 -25.91
CA MET A 7 4.04 5.57 -24.47
C MET A 7 2.58 5.15 -24.22
N SER A 8 1.72 5.15 -25.23
CA SER A 8 0.29 4.89 -25.07
C SER A 8 -0.05 3.41 -24.82
N GLN A 9 0.75 2.47 -25.34
CA GLN A 9 0.58 1.04 -25.07
C GLN A 9 1.25 0.60 -23.75
N GLU A 10 2.37 1.20 -23.37
CA GLU A 10 3.08 0.85 -22.14
C GLU A 10 2.33 1.29 -20.86
N THR A 11 1.47 2.30 -20.91
CA THR A 11 0.75 2.81 -19.74
C THR A 11 -0.40 1.93 -19.28
N LYS A 12 -0.99 1.11 -20.15
CA LYS A 12 -2.14 0.25 -19.81
C LYS A 12 -1.78 -0.87 -18.85
N ASP A 13 -0.55 -1.37 -18.93
CA ASP A 13 -0.08 -2.53 -18.15
C ASP A 13 0.68 -2.12 -16.87
N ARG A 14 0.80 -0.83 -16.60
CA ARG A 14 1.48 -0.34 -15.41
C ARG A 14 0.59 -0.45 -14.17
N ILE A 15 1.12 -1.04 -13.10
CA ILE A 15 0.48 -1.05 -11.78
C ILE A 15 0.38 0.38 -11.24
N PHE A 16 1.47 1.13 -11.32
CA PHE A 16 1.55 2.54 -10.92
C PHE A 16 1.37 3.43 -12.14
N LYS A 17 0.33 4.25 -12.15
CA LYS A 17 -0.05 5.07 -13.30
C LYS A 17 0.37 6.54 -13.20
N ASN A 18 0.79 6.98 -12.00
CA ASN A 18 1.14 8.37 -11.73
C ASN A 18 2.57 8.57 -11.20
N LEU A 19 3.48 7.61 -11.37
CA LEU A 19 4.85 7.73 -10.82
C LEU A 19 5.64 8.92 -11.35
N TYR A 20 5.28 9.44 -12.52
CA TYR A 20 5.91 10.62 -13.10
C TYR A 20 5.28 11.94 -12.65
N GLY A 21 4.22 11.88 -11.83
CA GLY A 21 3.55 13.07 -11.31
C GLY A 21 2.76 13.85 -12.36
N ASP A 22 2.28 13.16 -13.41
CA ASP A 22 1.49 13.76 -14.49
C ASP A 22 0.10 14.20 -14.01
N ASP A 23 -0.38 13.64 -12.89
CA ASP A 23 -1.67 13.94 -12.26
C ASP A 23 -1.50 14.15 -10.74
N SER A 24 -2.55 14.63 -10.07
CA SER A 24 -2.55 14.83 -8.64
C SER A 24 -2.47 13.51 -7.85
N PHE A 25 -1.85 13.55 -6.69
CA PHE A 25 -1.83 12.45 -5.73
C PHE A 25 -3.12 12.33 -4.92
N GLU A 26 -4.00 13.33 -4.98
CA GLU A 26 -5.23 13.42 -4.18
C GLU A 26 -6.25 12.33 -4.53
N LEU A 27 -7.18 12.07 -3.61
CA LEU A 27 -8.19 11.02 -3.75
C LEU A 27 -9.00 11.12 -5.04
N SER A 28 -9.39 12.34 -5.44
CA SER A 28 -10.19 12.55 -6.65
C SER A 28 -9.52 12.04 -7.93
N SER A 29 -8.20 12.20 -8.02
CA SER A 29 -7.39 11.70 -9.13
C SER A 29 -7.09 10.21 -8.98
N ALA A 30 -6.85 9.72 -7.77
CA ALA A 30 -6.67 8.30 -7.49
C ALA A 30 -7.90 7.47 -7.92
N LEU A 31 -9.11 7.94 -7.59
CA LEU A 31 -10.37 7.30 -8.02
C LEU A 31 -10.50 7.25 -9.55
N LYS A 32 -10.12 8.32 -10.26
CA LYS A 32 -10.13 8.34 -11.74
C LYS A 32 -9.14 7.33 -12.34
N ARG A 33 -8.00 7.11 -11.68
CA ARG A 33 -7.02 6.08 -12.08
C ARG A 33 -7.47 4.66 -11.78
N GLY A 34 -8.52 4.49 -10.99
CA GLY A 34 -9.13 3.20 -10.65
C GLY A 34 -8.82 2.69 -9.24
N ASP A 35 -8.10 3.45 -8.43
CA ASP A 35 -7.84 3.10 -7.03
C ASP A 35 -9.15 3.08 -6.24
N TRP A 36 -9.28 2.17 -5.29
CA TRP A 36 -10.45 1.93 -4.44
C TRP A 36 -11.73 1.41 -5.14
N ASN A 37 -11.77 1.35 -6.47
CA ASN A 37 -12.99 1.01 -7.22
C ASN A 37 -13.49 -0.43 -7.07
N ALA A 38 -12.64 -1.33 -6.60
CA ALA A 38 -12.98 -2.75 -6.46
C ALA A 38 -12.59 -3.33 -5.09
N THR A 39 -12.20 -2.51 -4.14
CA THR A 39 -11.66 -2.93 -2.85
C THR A 39 -12.67 -3.74 -2.04
N ASP A 40 -13.92 -3.27 -1.96
CA ASP A 40 -15.02 -3.98 -1.32
C ASP A 40 -15.25 -5.38 -1.91
N LYS A 41 -15.23 -5.47 -3.24
CA LYS A 41 -15.40 -6.74 -3.98
C LYS A 41 -14.23 -7.69 -3.79
N ILE A 42 -13.00 -7.16 -3.67
CA ILE A 42 -11.79 -7.95 -3.40
C ILE A 42 -11.88 -8.53 -1.99
N LEU A 43 -12.22 -7.72 -0.99
CA LEU A 43 -12.32 -8.18 0.40
C LEU A 43 -13.48 -9.18 0.57
N ALA A 44 -14.58 -9.00 -0.14
CA ALA A 44 -15.72 -9.93 -0.13
C ALA A 44 -15.37 -11.35 -0.60
N LYS A 45 -14.28 -11.53 -1.36
CA LYS A 45 -13.81 -12.87 -1.78
C LYS A 45 -13.10 -13.63 -0.65
N GLY A 46 -12.74 -12.97 0.43
CA GLY A 46 -12.15 -13.58 1.63
C GLY A 46 -10.62 -13.66 1.62
N LYS A 47 -10.08 -13.92 2.80
CA LYS A 47 -8.64 -13.92 3.08
C LYS A 47 -7.87 -14.96 2.27
N GLU A 48 -8.42 -16.19 2.24
CA GLU A 48 -7.79 -17.32 1.55
C GLU A 48 -7.68 -17.07 0.06
N TRP A 49 -8.72 -16.47 -0.54
CA TRP A 49 -8.69 -16.11 -1.95
C TRP A 49 -7.61 -15.05 -2.22
N ILE A 50 -7.55 -13.98 -1.42
CA ILE A 50 -6.53 -12.94 -1.58
C ILE A 50 -5.12 -13.52 -1.49
N ILE A 51 -4.85 -14.36 -0.47
CA ILE A 51 -3.55 -15.00 -0.31
C ILE A 51 -3.22 -15.90 -1.50
N SER A 52 -4.21 -16.63 -2.03
CA SER A 52 -4.04 -17.47 -3.22
C SER A 52 -3.69 -16.64 -4.45
N GLU A 53 -4.40 -15.52 -4.69
CA GLU A 53 -4.11 -14.62 -5.82
C GLU A 53 -2.70 -14.04 -5.73
N ILE A 54 -2.28 -13.60 -4.53
CA ILE A 54 -0.90 -13.11 -4.33
C ILE A 54 0.14 -14.22 -4.54
N LYS A 55 -0.16 -15.48 -4.19
CA LYS A 55 0.72 -16.61 -4.51
C LYS A 55 0.80 -16.85 -6.02
N ASN A 56 -0.37 -16.87 -6.69
CA ASN A 56 -0.47 -17.13 -8.13
C ASN A 56 0.20 -16.01 -8.96
N SER A 57 0.20 -14.77 -8.45
CA SER A 57 0.87 -13.64 -9.10
C SER A 57 2.39 -13.70 -9.01
N GLU A 58 2.94 -14.62 -8.21
CA GLU A 58 4.38 -14.73 -7.93
C GLU A 58 5.03 -13.45 -7.40
N LEU A 59 4.23 -12.54 -6.82
CA LEU A 59 4.72 -11.29 -6.24
C LEU A 59 5.79 -11.56 -5.19
N ARG A 60 6.92 -10.89 -5.32
CA ARG A 60 8.06 -10.98 -4.40
C ARG A 60 8.32 -9.67 -3.70
N GLY A 61 8.88 -9.77 -2.48
CA GLY A 61 9.35 -8.61 -1.74
C GLY A 61 10.37 -7.79 -2.52
N ARG A 62 10.31 -6.47 -2.38
CA ARG A 62 11.17 -5.50 -3.08
C ARG A 62 12.24 -4.89 -2.17
N GLY A 63 12.43 -5.44 -0.98
CA GLY A 63 13.45 -5.00 -0.03
C GLY A 63 14.80 -5.72 -0.16
N GLY A 64 15.06 -6.45 -1.27
CA GLY A 64 16.33 -7.12 -1.56
C GLY A 64 16.23 -8.64 -1.51
N ALA A 65 15.64 -9.25 -0.49
CA ALA A 65 15.58 -10.71 -0.32
C ALA A 65 14.68 -11.44 -1.33
N GLY A 66 13.71 -10.75 -1.94
CA GLY A 66 12.85 -11.34 -2.95
C GLY A 66 11.95 -12.47 -2.46
N PHE A 67 11.62 -12.52 -1.16
CA PHE A 67 10.79 -13.58 -0.61
C PHE A 67 9.36 -13.54 -1.19
N PRO A 68 8.74 -14.69 -1.54
CA PRO A 68 7.39 -14.72 -2.10
C PRO A 68 6.34 -14.18 -1.13
N THR A 69 5.67 -13.10 -1.50
CA THR A 69 4.77 -12.34 -0.62
C THR A 69 3.57 -13.17 -0.16
N GLY A 70 2.92 -13.90 -1.06
CA GLY A 70 1.77 -14.73 -0.71
C GLY A 70 2.12 -15.91 0.21
N VAL A 71 3.35 -16.44 0.11
CA VAL A 71 3.85 -17.45 1.04
C VAL A 71 4.05 -16.83 2.42
N LYS A 72 4.65 -15.64 2.50
CA LYS A 72 4.81 -14.90 3.76
C LYS A 72 3.47 -14.64 4.45
N TRP A 73 2.47 -14.20 3.71
CA TRP A 73 1.12 -13.96 4.27
C TRP A 73 0.44 -15.23 4.76
N SER A 74 0.68 -16.38 4.12
CA SER A 74 0.10 -17.65 4.57
C SER A 74 0.63 -18.16 5.91
N PHE A 75 1.73 -17.59 6.40
CA PHE A 75 2.27 -17.87 7.74
C PHE A 75 1.63 -17.00 8.84
N ALA A 76 0.82 -16.01 8.47
CA ALA A 76 0.11 -15.19 9.45
C ALA A 76 -0.79 -16.09 10.33
N PRO A 77 -0.83 -15.88 11.65
CA PRO A 77 -1.68 -16.65 12.53
C PRO A 77 -3.15 -16.55 12.14
N LYS A 78 -3.82 -17.68 11.98
CA LYS A 78 -5.24 -17.71 11.56
C LYS A 78 -6.19 -17.22 12.66
N ASN A 79 -5.81 -17.41 13.93
CA ASN A 79 -6.60 -17.04 15.09
C ASN A 79 -5.96 -15.83 15.78
N VAL A 80 -6.60 -14.68 15.66
CA VAL A 80 -6.22 -13.48 16.42
C VAL A 80 -6.76 -13.66 17.84
N GLN A 81 -5.85 -13.71 18.82
CA GLN A 81 -6.23 -13.75 20.24
C GLN A 81 -6.54 -12.32 20.73
N PRO A 82 -7.60 -12.11 21.53
CA PRO A 82 -7.95 -10.77 22.02
C PRO A 82 -6.79 -10.04 22.72
N ASN A 83 -5.91 -10.80 23.36
CA ASN A 83 -4.77 -10.29 24.16
C ASN A 83 -3.47 -10.16 23.34
N LYS A 84 -3.49 -10.51 22.04
CA LYS A 84 -2.33 -10.45 21.14
C LYS A 84 -2.75 -9.85 19.81
N PRO A 85 -2.90 -8.52 19.74
CA PRO A 85 -3.30 -7.86 18.50
C PRO A 85 -2.24 -8.06 17.41
N HIS A 86 -2.70 -8.22 16.17
CA HIS A 86 -1.83 -8.24 15.01
C HIS A 86 -1.69 -6.82 14.47
N TYR A 87 -0.48 -6.48 14.10
CA TYR A 87 -0.15 -5.22 13.45
C TYR A 87 0.39 -5.47 12.06
N LEU A 88 -0.03 -4.66 11.10
CA LEU A 88 0.61 -4.56 9.79
C LEU A 88 1.68 -3.47 9.87
N ILE A 89 2.91 -3.82 9.56
CA ILE A 89 4.00 -2.86 9.47
C ILE A 89 4.41 -2.75 8.01
N ILE A 90 4.27 -1.54 7.46
CA ILE A 90 4.76 -1.21 6.13
C ILE A 90 6.14 -0.57 6.29
N ASN A 91 7.15 -1.22 5.75
CA ASN A 91 8.49 -0.67 5.72
C ASN A 91 8.60 0.32 4.55
N ALA A 92 8.63 1.60 4.88
CA ALA A 92 8.90 2.71 3.98
C ALA A 92 10.17 3.48 4.40
N ASP A 93 11.08 2.80 5.11
CA ASP A 93 12.40 3.30 5.47
C ASP A 93 13.40 3.00 4.34
N GLU A 94 13.36 3.83 3.31
CA GLU A 94 14.21 3.70 2.12
C GLU A 94 15.52 4.44 2.33
N SER A 95 16.50 3.76 2.90
CA SER A 95 17.76 4.38 3.33
C SER A 95 18.97 3.97 2.50
N GLU A 96 18.87 2.94 1.64
CA GLU A 96 19.98 2.50 0.79
C GLU A 96 20.35 3.56 -0.24
N PRO A 97 21.64 3.91 -0.40
CA PRO A 97 22.08 4.89 -1.37
C PRO A 97 21.64 4.57 -2.79
N GLY A 98 21.08 5.56 -3.49
CA GLY A 98 20.59 5.41 -4.87
C GLY A 98 19.21 4.76 -5.00
N THR A 99 18.58 4.33 -3.91
CA THR A 99 17.24 3.77 -3.92
C THR A 99 16.20 4.87 -3.81
N CYS A 100 15.21 4.89 -4.71
CA CYS A 100 14.17 5.93 -4.75
C CYS A 100 12.78 5.40 -5.17
N LYS A 101 12.55 4.08 -5.13
CA LYS A 101 11.30 3.45 -5.55
C LYS A 101 10.12 3.76 -4.62
N ASP A 102 10.35 3.69 -3.30
CA ASP A 102 9.30 3.90 -2.31
C ASP A 102 8.93 5.38 -2.22
N ARG A 103 9.93 6.25 -2.30
CA ARG A 103 9.73 7.70 -2.34
C ARG A 103 8.78 8.14 -3.45
N GLU A 104 8.95 7.60 -4.65
CA GLU A 104 8.09 7.94 -5.79
C GLU A 104 6.65 7.45 -5.60
N ILE A 105 6.45 6.28 -4.99
CA ILE A 105 5.11 5.79 -4.64
C ILE A 105 4.46 6.71 -3.60
N LEU A 106 5.18 7.05 -2.54
CA LEU A 106 4.67 7.92 -1.47
C LEU A 106 4.26 9.30 -1.99
N ARG A 107 5.00 9.85 -2.96
CA ARG A 107 4.73 11.17 -3.56
C ARG A 107 3.54 11.18 -4.50
N ASN A 108 3.43 10.15 -5.32
CA ASN A 108 2.60 10.21 -6.51
C ASN A 108 1.38 9.28 -6.44
N GLU A 109 1.44 8.20 -5.66
CA GLU A 109 0.38 7.20 -5.55
C GLU A 109 0.10 6.74 -4.09
N PRO A 110 -0.04 7.69 -3.12
CA PRO A 110 -0.25 7.32 -1.72
C PRO A 110 -1.56 6.56 -1.50
N HIS A 111 -2.63 6.86 -2.25
CA HIS A 111 -3.90 6.15 -2.14
C HIS A 111 -3.81 4.69 -2.57
N LYS A 112 -2.99 4.37 -3.57
CA LYS A 112 -2.73 2.98 -3.96
C LYS A 112 -2.00 2.21 -2.85
N LEU A 113 -1.06 2.88 -2.16
CA LEU A 113 -0.42 2.30 -0.98
C LEU A 113 -1.45 2.03 0.13
N LEU A 114 -2.33 2.99 0.43
CA LEU A 114 -3.35 2.84 1.48
C LEU A 114 -4.37 1.75 1.16
N GLU A 115 -4.80 1.63 -0.09
CA GLU A 115 -5.63 0.52 -0.56
C GLU A 115 -4.92 -0.82 -0.35
N GLY A 116 -3.62 -0.90 -0.69
CA GLY A 116 -2.78 -2.05 -0.43
C GLY A 116 -2.66 -2.38 1.06
N CYS A 117 -2.59 -1.37 1.93
CA CYS A 117 -2.61 -1.56 3.39
C CYS A 117 -3.93 -2.20 3.84
N LEU A 118 -5.08 -1.75 3.33
CA LEU A 118 -6.38 -2.32 3.69
C LEU A 118 -6.49 -3.78 3.26
N ILE A 119 -6.15 -4.10 2.01
CA ILE A 119 -6.19 -5.46 1.48
C ILE A 119 -5.24 -6.39 2.26
N SER A 120 -4.02 -5.92 2.51
CA SER A 120 -3.00 -6.68 3.26
C SER A 120 -3.44 -6.92 4.71
N SER A 121 -3.97 -5.88 5.39
CA SER A 121 -4.42 -5.96 6.76
C SER A 121 -5.53 -6.99 6.93
N PHE A 122 -6.49 -6.98 6.01
CA PHE A 122 -7.56 -7.96 5.97
C PHE A 122 -7.01 -9.39 5.79
N ALA A 123 -6.10 -9.58 4.83
CA ALA A 123 -5.53 -10.89 4.54
C ALA A 123 -4.77 -11.49 5.72
N VAL A 124 -4.00 -10.67 6.48
CA VAL A 124 -3.20 -11.13 7.63
C VAL A 124 -3.92 -11.00 8.97
N GLY A 125 -5.12 -10.42 9.00
CA GLY A 125 -5.92 -10.28 10.23
C GLY A 125 -5.45 -9.16 11.16
N ALA A 126 -4.95 -8.04 10.62
CA ALA A 126 -4.50 -6.87 11.37
C ALA A 126 -5.51 -5.73 11.27
N ASN A 127 -5.85 -5.08 12.37
CA ASN A 127 -6.75 -3.92 12.40
C ASN A 127 -6.01 -2.58 12.57
N LYS A 128 -4.68 -2.63 12.73
CA LYS A 128 -3.82 -1.45 12.82
C LYS A 128 -2.63 -1.61 11.89
N CYS A 129 -2.36 -0.56 11.14
CA CYS A 129 -1.24 -0.46 10.23
C CYS A 129 -0.33 0.68 10.65
N TYR A 130 0.96 0.42 10.74
CA TYR A 130 1.97 1.45 10.92
C TYR A 130 2.83 1.52 9.66
N ILE A 131 2.87 2.69 9.03
CA ILE A 131 3.77 2.96 7.92
C ILE A 131 5.03 3.60 8.52
N TYR A 132 6.10 2.80 8.61
CA TYR A 132 7.39 3.25 9.12
C TYR A 132 8.14 3.93 7.98
N ILE A 133 8.17 5.25 8.01
CA ILE A 133 8.76 6.08 6.96
C ILE A 133 10.13 6.60 7.39
N ARG A 134 11.05 6.73 6.45
CA ARG A 134 12.35 7.35 6.69
C ARG A 134 12.18 8.75 7.25
N GLY A 135 12.91 9.08 8.32
CA GLY A 135 12.77 10.36 9.04
C GLY A 135 13.02 11.60 8.17
N GLU A 136 13.88 11.47 7.16
CA GLU A 136 14.20 12.54 6.21
C GLU A 136 13.12 12.76 5.14
N TYR A 137 12.13 11.85 5.03
CA TYR A 137 11.04 11.95 4.06
C TYR A 137 9.89 12.82 4.59
N VAL A 138 10.21 14.06 4.96
CA VAL A 138 9.23 15.02 5.53
C VAL A 138 8.11 15.31 4.54
N ARG A 139 8.45 15.68 3.31
CA ARG A 139 7.47 15.98 2.26
C ARG A 139 6.59 14.77 1.93
N GLU A 140 7.20 13.61 1.82
CA GLU A 140 6.49 12.36 1.55
C GLU A 140 5.52 12.01 2.69
N GLY A 141 5.94 12.26 3.93
CA GLY A 141 5.10 12.08 5.11
C GLY A 141 3.90 13.03 5.14
N GLU A 142 4.09 14.30 4.77
CA GLU A 142 2.99 15.27 4.66
C GLU A 142 1.98 14.86 3.58
N ILE A 143 2.45 14.42 2.41
CA ILE A 143 1.61 13.92 1.32
C ILE A 143 0.83 12.67 1.76
N LEU A 144 1.51 11.73 2.42
CA LEU A 144 0.89 10.51 2.91
C LEU A 144 -0.15 10.80 4.00
N GLN A 145 0.15 11.75 4.92
CA GLN A 145 -0.80 12.14 5.96
C GLN A 145 -2.06 12.76 5.33
N LYS A 146 -1.92 13.63 4.34
CA LYS A 146 -3.05 14.20 3.60
C LYS A 146 -3.90 13.10 2.96
N ALA A 147 -3.27 12.11 2.32
CA ALA A 147 -3.99 10.99 1.72
C ALA A 147 -4.69 10.11 2.77
N ILE A 148 -4.11 9.93 3.95
CA ILE A 148 -4.74 9.23 5.09
C ILE A 148 -5.98 10.00 5.53
N ASP A 149 -5.88 11.31 5.72
CA ASP A 149 -6.99 12.16 6.16
C ASP A 149 -8.14 12.10 5.14
N GLU A 150 -7.83 12.26 3.84
CA GLU A 150 -8.80 12.10 2.75
C GLU A 150 -9.48 10.71 2.76
N ALA A 151 -8.71 9.66 3.03
CA ALA A 151 -9.24 8.30 3.08
C ALA A 151 -10.18 8.09 4.28
N TYR A 152 -9.88 8.65 5.46
CA TYR A 152 -10.79 8.63 6.61
C TYR A 152 -12.07 9.43 6.34
N GLU A 153 -11.95 10.65 5.83
CA GLU A 153 -13.09 11.53 5.50
C GLU A 153 -14.07 10.88 4.52
N ASN A 154 -13.57 10.03 3.63
CA ASN A 154 -14.36 9.33 2.62
C ASN A 154 -14.73 7.88 2.99
N GLY A 155 -14.50 7.46 4.24
CA GLY A 155 -14.85 6.12 4.73
C GLY A 155 -14.08 4.98 4.07
N LEU A 156 -12.89 5.27 3.53
CA LEU A 156 -11.99 4.29 2.93
C LEU A 156 -11.07 3.64 3.98
N LEU A 157 -10.88 4.31 5.11
CA LEU A 157 -10.18 3.82 6.30
C LEU A 157 -11.08 3.98 7.55
N GLY A 158 -10.63 3.46 8.69
CA GLY A 158 -11.35 3.48 9.95
C GLY A 158 -12.34 2.33 10.06
N GLU A 159 -13.49 2.60 10.68
CA GLU A 159 -14.55 1.60 10.88
C GLU A 159 -15.24 1.28 9.55
N ASN A 160 -15.45 -0.01 9.28
CA ASN A 160 -16.07 -0.50 8.04
C ASN A 160 -15.40 0.09 6.77
N ALA A 161 -14.07 0.10 6.75
CA ALA A 161 -13.25 0.69 5.71
C ALA A 161 -13.67 0.23 4.30
N ALA A 162 -13.85 1.17 3.38
CA ALA A 162 -14.31 0.95 2.01
C ALA A 162 -15.58 0.07 1.93
N LYS A 163 -16.47 0.12 2.94
CA LYS A 163 -17.71 -0.68 3.04
C LYS A 163 -17.47 -2.20 3.04
N SER A 164 -16.31 -2.64 3.44
CA SER A 164 -15.87 -4.04 3.37
C SER A 164 -16.28 -4.90 4.58
N GLY A 165 -16.81 -4.29 5.64
CA GLY A 165 -17.02 -4.94 6.93
C GLY A 165 -15.74 -5.10 7.77
N TRP A 166 -14.58 -4.67 7.27
CA TRP A 166 -13.30 -4.67 7.97
C TRP A 166 -12.95 -3.27 8.45
N SER A 167 -12.31 -3.18 9.62
CA SER A 167 -11.84 -1.90 10.16
C SER A 167 -10.32 -1.85 10.17
N LEU A 168 -9.75 -0.72 9.74
CA LEU A 168 -8.32 -0.49 9.71
C LEU A 168 -7.98 0.93 10.13
N ASP A 169 -7.16 1.05 11.17
CA ASP A 169 -6.50 2.30 11.52
C ASP A 169 -5.09 2.33 10.93
N VAL A 170 -4.71 3.48 10.35
CA VAL A 170 -3.40 3.70 9.74
C VAL A 170 -2.67 4.84 10.41
N TYR A 171 -1.42 4.62 10.77
CA TYR A 171 -0.55 5.58 11.45
C TYR A 171 0.79 5.70 10.71
N ILE A 172 1.32 6.91 10.65
CA ILE A 172 2.70 7.15 10.19
C ILE A 172 3.61 7.12 11.41
N HIS A 173 4.73 6.42 11.30
CA HIS A 173 5.82 6.46 12.27
C HIS A 173 7.11 6.89 11.57
N TYR A 174 7.68 7.99 12.00
CA TYR A 174 8.94 8.49 11.44
C TYR A 174 10.13 7.77 12.08
N GLY A 175 10.97 7.20 11.24
CA GLY A 175 12.20 6.56 11.65
C GLY A 175 13.24 7.57 12.14
N ALA A 176 14.16 7.09 12.97
CA ALA A 176 15.24 7.89 13.57
C ALA A 176 16.64 7.49 13.05
N GLY A 177 16.73 7.06 11.78
CA GLY A 177 18.01 6.72 11.16
C GLY A 177 18.43 5.25 11.36
N ALA A 178 17.55 4.30 11.05
CA ALA A 178 17.88 2.90 10.99
C ALA A 178 18.55 2.57 9.65
N TYR A 179 19.88 2.62 9.59
CA TYR A 179 20.65 2.48 8.34
C TYR A 179 21.26 1.09 8.13
N ILE A 180 20.88 0.10 8.89
CA ILE A 180 21.42 -1.26 8.80
C ILE A 180 20.29 -2.27 8.63
#